data_ad7f7d1a551940b2a52f19085cf2eb74
#
_entry.id   ad7f7d1a551940b2a52f19085cf2eb74
#
_cell.length_a   1.000
_cell.length_b   1.000
_cell.length_c   1.000
_cell.angle_alpha   90.00
_cell.angle_beta   90.00
_cell.angle_gamma   90.00
#
_symmetry.space_group_name_H-M   'P 1'
#
loop_
_entity.id
_entity.type
_entity.pdbx_description
1 polymer ?
#
loop_
_entity_poly.entity_id
_entity_poly.type
_entity_poly.pdbx_seq_one_letter_code
_entity_poly.pdbx_strand_id
1 'polypeptide(L)'
;MLAKRIGPLILQPVFDLESSAMARERLALIGDAAFVARPHIGQGVTKAAGDALALTECLADIRDGAAPEVVQALATFSKQRVPVGSGAVSQARRMGTPIAMIHHGSSSDEQAALMQHYSNPRHLLRETAVEIAGMAHLR
;
A
#
# COMPACT_ATOMS: atom_id res chain seq x y z
N MET A 1 16.22 5.22 33.08
CA MET A 1 15.71 4.13 33.96
C MET A 1 14.28 3.66 33.67
N LEU A 2 13.67 4.04 32.58
CA LEU A 2 12.33 3.57 32.16
C LEU A 2 12.35 2.11 31.63
N ALA A 3 13.41 1.71 30.95
CA ALA A 3 13.50 0.37 30.32
C ALA A 3 13.41 -0.84 31.28
N LYS A 4 13.68 -0.65 32.58
CA LYS A 4 13.58 -1.74 33.58
C LYS A 4 12.14 -2.06 34.04
N ARG A 5 11.15 -1.25 33.65
CA ARG A 5 9.73 -1.42 34.00
C ARG A 5 8.86 -1.89 32.84
N ILE A 6 9.45 -2.03 31.66
CA ILE A 6 8.75 -2.49 30.46
C ILE A 6 8.96 -4.02 30.40
N GLY A 7 7.90 -4.78 30.23
CA GLY A 7 7.95 -6.21 30.01
C GLY A 7 8.78 -6.59 28.76
N PRO A 8 8.69 -7.79 28.24
CA PRO A 8 9.48 -8.21 27.09
C PRO A 8 9.25 -7.26 25.91
N LEU A 9 10.34 -6.70 25.37
CA LEU A 9 10.31 -5.82 24.21
C LEU A 9 10.09 -6.67 22.96
N ILE A 10 9.08 -6.29 22.17
CA ILE A 10 8.84 -6.87 20.84
C ILE A 10 9.41 -5.89 19.82
N LEU A 11 10.36 -6.36 19.02
CA LEU A 11 10.87 -5.61 17.86
C LEU A 11 10.12 -6.07 16.62
N GLN A 12 9.33 -5.17 16.04
CA GLN A 12 8.63 -5.42 14.78
C GLN A 12 9.32 -4.65 13.66
N PRO A 13 10.02 -5.32 12.74
CA PRO A 13 10.65 -4.65 11.61
C PRO A 13 9.57 -4.15 10.64
N VAL A 14 9.81 -2.96 10.06
CA VAL A 14 8.96 -2.40 9.01
C VAL A 14 9.65 -2.66 7.67
N PHE A 15 9.00 -3.39 6.80
CA PHE A 15 9.51 -3.73 5.45
C PHE A 15 8.43 -3.52 4.39
N ASP A 16 8.86 -3.46 3.14
CA ASP A 16 7.97 -3.44 1.99
C ASP A 16 7.89 -4.83 1.38
N LEU A 17 6.74 -5.17 0.81
CA LEU A 17 6.53 -6.34 -0.03
C LEU A 17 5.88 -5.91 -1.33
N GLU A 18 6.40 -6.40 -2.44
CA GLU A 18 5.80 -6.22 -3.76
C GLU A 18 5.72 -7.58 -4.48
N SER A 19 4.53 -7.92 -4.94
CA SER A 19 4.30 -9.10 -5.77
C SER A 19 4.31 -8.72 -7.25
N SER A 20 4.93 -9.55 -8.08
CA SER A 20 4.90 -9.38 -9.54
C SER A 20 3.53 -9.69 -10.15
N ALA A 21 2.69 -10.44 -9.43
CA ALA A 21 1.33 -10.78 -9.81
C ALA A 21 0.46 -10.95 -8.57
N MET A 22 -0.82 -10.59 -8.66
CA MET A 22 -1.80 -10.81 -7.60
C MET A 22 -2.69 -12.02 -7.84
N ALA A 23 -2.54 -12.69 -8.98
CA ALA A 23 -3.21 -13.95 -9.24
C ALA A 23 -2.36 -14.88 -10.10
N ARG A 24 -2.55 -16.18 -9.88
CA ARG A 24 -1.98 -17.25 -10.70
C ARG A 24 -2.96 -18.40 -10.71
N GLU A 25 -3.39 -18.79 -11.92
CA GLU A 25 -4.44 -19.81 -12.09
C GLU A 25 -5.69 -19.47 -11.29
N ARG A 26 -6.07 -20.27 -10.30
CA ARG A 26 -7.24 -20.09 -9.44
C ARG A 26 -6.91 -19.52 -8.05
N LEU A 27 -5.70 -19.04 -7.86
CA LEU A 27 -5.25 -18.41 -6.61
C LEU A 27 -5.17 -16.90 -6.80
N ALA A 28 -5.63 -16.15 -5.81
CA ALA A 28 -5.48 -14.70 -5.74
C ALA A 28 -4.90 -14.28 -4.39
N LEU A 29 -4.08 -13.23 -4.41
CA LEU A 29 -3.57 -12.54 -3.24
C LEU A 29 -4.20 -11.15 -3.17
N ILE A 30 -4.62 -10.72 -1.98
CA ILE A 30 -5.18 -9.39 -1.74
C ILE A 30 -4.54 -8.76 -0.50
N GLY A 31 -4.63 -7.46 -0.37
CA GLY A 31 -4.14 -6.73 0.79
C GLY A 31 -2.64 -6.94 1.01
N ASP A 32 -2.27 -7.15 2.26
CA ASP A 32 -0.87 -7.32 2.67
C ASP A 32 -0.24 -8.64 2.21
N ALA A 33 -1.06 -9.62 1.81
CA ALA A 33 -0.54 -10.85 1.20
C ALA A 33 0.11 -10.59 -0.19
N ALA A 34 -0.29 -9.52 -0.88
CA ALA A 34 0.22 -9.15 -2.18
C ALA A 34 1.22 -7.98 -2.11
N PHE A 35 0.89 -6.94 -1.37
CA PHE A 35 1.68 -5.72 -1.27
C PHE A 35 1.64 -5.16 0.14
N VAL A 36 2.80 -5.05 0.78
CA VAL A 36 2.96 -4.36 2.06
C VAL A 36 3.64 -3.03 1.81
N ALA A 37 2.92 -1.94 2.05
CA ALA A 37 3.48 -0.59 2.07
C ALA A 37 3.77 -0.18 3.52
N ARG A 38 4.84 0.58 3.74
CA ARG A 38 5.15 1.13 5.06
C ARG A 38 3.99 1.96 5.59
N PRO A 39 3.78 1.99 6.92
CA PRO A 39 2.59 2.59 7.53
C PRO A 39 2.46 4.11 7.34
N HIS A 40 3.50 4.79 6.86
CA HIS A 40 3.57 6.26 6.72
C HIS A 40 2.42 6.85 5.90
N ILE A 41 1.88 6.11 4.95
CA ILE A 41 0.80 6.59 4.06
C ILE A 41 -0.61 6.26 4.57
N GLY A 42 -0.75 5.40 5.59
CA GLY A 42 -2.04 5.02 6.16
C GLY A 42 -3.00 4.28 5.20
N GLN A 43 -2.51 3.76 4.06
CA GLN A 43 -3.35 3.23 2.98
C GLN A 43 -3.59 1.71 3.02
N GLY A 44 -3.03 0.98 3.99
CA GLY A 44 -3.13 -0.48 4.03
C GLY A 44 -4.55 -1.00 3.95
N VAL A 45 -5.44 -0.49 4.81
CA VAL A 45 -6.85 -0.90 4.86
C VAL A 45 -7.61 -0.50 3.58
N THR A 46 -7.43 0.74 3.11
CA THR A 46 -8.09 1.24 1.90
C THR A 46 -7.67 0.45 0.66
N LYS A 47 -6.37 0.14 0.54
CA LYS A 47 -5.85 -0.70 -0.53
C LYS A 47 -6.45 -2.11 -0.49
N ALA A 48 -6.49 -2.74 0.68
CA ALA A 48 -7.07 -4.07 0.85
C ALA A 48 -8.57 -4.11 0.50
N ALA A 49 -9.33 -3.09 0.91
CA ALA A 49 -10.74 -2.94 0.55
C ALA A 49 -10.92 -2.77 -0.96
N GLY A 50 -10.08 -1.95 -1.61
CA GLY A 50 -10.08 -1.79 -3.06
C GLY A 50 -9.70 -3.07 -3.81
N ASP A 51 -8.79 -3.88 -3.28
CA ASP A 51 -8.47 -5.21 -3.83
C ASP A 51 -9.67 -6.16 -3.77
N ALA A 52 -10.36 -6.19 -2.61
CA ALA A 52 -11.54 -7.03 -2.42
C ALA A 52 -12.68 -6.63 -3.37
N LEU A 53 -12.92 -5.32 -3.52
CA LEU A 53 -13.93 -4.80 -4.44
C LEU A 53 -13.62 -5.18 -5.89
N ALA A 54 -12.41 -4.90 -6.36
CA ALA A 54 -11.98 -5.24 -7.73
C ALA A 54 -12.05 -6.75 -8.00
N LEU A 55 -11.70 -7.59 -7.01
CA LEU A 55 -11.84 -9.03 -7.13
C LEU A 55 -13.31 -9.44 -7.29
N THR A 56 -14.20 -8.86 -6.47
CA THR A 56 -15.64 -9.11 -6.54
C THR A 56 -16.21 -8.71 -7.89
N GLU A 57 -15.83 -7.54 -8.42
CA GLU A 57 -16.25 -7.06 -9.74
C GLU A 57 -15.78 -7.99 -10.87
N CYS A 58 -14.51 -8.43 -10.82
CA CYS A 58 -13.99 -9.36 -11.83
C CYS A 58 -14.69 -10.74 -11.83
N LEU A 59 -15.24 -11.16 -10.71
CA LEU A 59 -15.91 -12.46 -10.56
C LEU A 59 -17.44 -12.37 -10.67
N ALA A 60 -18.03 -11.17 -10.75
CA ALA A 60 -19.47 -10.95 -10.61
C ALA A 60 -20.33 -11.70 -11.64
N ASP A 61 -19.85 -11.85 -12.87
CA ASP A 61 -20.59 -12.46 -13.96
C ASP A 61 -20.37 -13.98 -14.07
N ILE A 62 -19.50 -14.55 -13.25
CA ILE A 62 -19.17 -15.99 -13.30
C ILE A 62 -20.19 -16.76 -12.45
N ARG A 63 -21.10 -17.47 -13.13
CA ARG A 63 -22.18 -18.21 -12.46
C ARG A 63 -21.82 -19.66 -12.16
N ASP A 64 -21.16 -20.33 -13.10
CA ASP A 64 -20.91 -21.78 -13.01
C ASP A 64 -19.51 -22.14 -12.50
N GLY A 65 -18.68 -21.12 -12.23
CA GLY A 65 -17.32 -21.31 -11.73
C GLY A 65 -16.41 -22.09 -12.68
N ALA A 66 -16.71 -22.06 -14.00
CA ALA A 66 -15.91 -22.72 -15.01
C ALA A 66 -14.45 -22.26 -14.92
N ALA A 67 -13.51 -23.22 -14.88
CA ALA A 67 -12.11 -22.94 -14.61
C ALA A 67 -11.48 -21.90 -15.57
N PRO A 68 -11.74 -21.92 -16.89
CA PRO A 68 -11.18 -20.93 -17.80
C PRO A 68 -11.65 -19.50 -17.53
N GLU A 69 -12.93 -19.32 -17.19
CA GLU A 69 -13.51 -18.00 -16.89
C GLU A 69 -12.96 -17.42 -15.60
N VAL A 70 -12.84 -18.25 -14.55
CA VAL A 70 -12.23 -17.83 -13.28
C VAL A 70 -10.77 -17.42 -13.49
N VAL A 71 -9.99 -18.19 -14.23
CA VAL A 71 -8.59 -17.87 -14.51
C VAL A 71 -8.46 -16.54 -15.26
N GLN A 72 -9.31 -16.30 -16.26
CA GLN A 72 -9.32 -15.04 -17.01
C GLN A 72 -9.71 -13.86 -16.15
N ALA A 73 -10.72 -14.00 -15.31
CA ALA A 73 -11.15 -12.95 -14.37
C ALA A 73 -10.05 -12.60 -13.38
N LEU A 74 -9.39 -13.61 -12.80
CA LEU A 74 -8.27 -13.40 -11.89
C LEU A 74 -7.05 -12.78 -12.57
N ALA A 75 -6.78 -13.12 -13.83
CA ALA A 75 -5.73 -12.46 -14.62
C ALA A 75 -6.06 -10.97 -14.83
N THR A 76 -7.32 -10.63 -15.11
CA THR A 76 -7.79 -9.25 -15.24
C THR A 76 -7.64 -8.50 -13.93
N PHE A 77 -8.09 -9.08 -12.82
CA PHE A 77 -7.90 -8.54 -11.47
C PHE A 77 -6.42 -8.23 -11.19
N SER A 78 -5.54 -9.20 -11.44
CA SER A 78 -4.09 -9.04 -11.20
C SER A 78 -3.52 -7.88 -12.03
N LYS A 79 -3.88 -7.80 -13.33
CA LYS A 79 -3.44 -6.72 -14.22
C LYS A 79 -3.89 -5.34 -13.74
N GLN A 80 -5.09 -5.22 -13.18
CA GLN A 80 -5.63 -3.97 -12.67
C GLN A 80 -4.97 -3.56 -11.35
N ARG A 81 -4.73 -4.52 -10.44
CA ARG A 81 -4.35 -4.22 -9.06
C ARG A 81 -2.84 -4.18 -8.80
N VAL A 82 -2.01 -4.87 -9.57
CA VAL A 82 -0.54 -4.80 -9.43
C VAL A 82 -0.02 -3.37 -9.52
N PRO A 83 -0.40 -2.53 -10.52
CA PRO A 83 0.08 -1.15 -10.57
C PRO A 83 -0.32 -0.31 -9.36
N VAL A 84 -1.51 -0.54 -8.80
CA VAL A 84 -2.01 0.16 -7.61
C VAL A 84 -1.17 -0.22 -6.38
N GLY A 85 -0.92 -1.50 -6.18
CA GLY A 85 -0.07 -1.99 -5.10
C GLY A 85 1.36 -1.45 -5.18
N SER A 86 1.99 -1.53 -6.35
CA SER A 86 3.34 -0.97 -6.57
C SER A 86 3.38 0.56 -6.37
N GLY A 87 2.32 1.25 -6.80
CA GLY A 87 2.17 2.70 -6.56
C GLY A 87 2.16 3.04 -5.07
N ALA A 88 1.39 2.31 -4.27
CA ALA A 88 1.31 2.49 -2.82
C ALA A 88 2.68 2.24 -2.13
N VAL A 89 3.38 1.17 -2.51
CA VAL A 89 4.72 0.89 -1.97
C VAL A 89 5.72 1.97 -2.35
N SER A 90 5.73 2.39 -3.62
CA SER A 90 6.60 3.47 -4.10
C SER A 90 6.34 4.78 -3.36
N GLN A 91 5.08 5.12 -3.12
CA GLN A 91 4.70 6.31 -2.35
C GLN A 91 5.16 6.21 -0.90
N ALA A 92 4.95 5.07 -0.25
CA ALA A 92 5.40 4.85 1.12
C ALA A 92 6.93 4.97 1.25
N ARG A 93 7.70 4.48 0.28
CA ARG A 93 9.15 4.65 0.22
C ARG A 93 9.54 6.12 0.12
N ARG A 94 8.91 6.88 -0.79
CA ARG A 94 9.18 8.32 -0.94
C ARG A 94 8.91 9.09 0.34
N MET A 95 7.79 8.82 1.01
CA MET A 95 7.46 9.47 2.28
C MET A 95 8.35 9.05 3.44
N GLY A 96 8.86 7.83 3.43
CA GLY A 96 9.75 7.33 4.47
C GLY A 96 11.21 7.80 4.33
N THR A 97 11.65 8.18 3.13
CA THR A 97 13.03 8.62 2.88
C THR A 97 13.42 9.84 3.72
N PRO A 98 12.63 10.92 3.79
CA PRO A 98 12.94 12.08 4.63
C PRO A 98 13.03 11.75 6.11
N ILE A 99 12.17 10.85 6.60
CA ILE A 99 12.19 10.42 8.00
C ILE A 99 13.52 9.69 8.30
N ALA A 100 13.99 8.86 7.38
CA ALA A 100 15.28 8.19 7.51
C ALA A 100 16.45 9.19 7.46
N MET A 101 16.39 10.19 6.59
CA MET A 101 17.42 11.23 6.48
C MET A 101 17.56 12.06 7.76
N ILE A 102 16.45 12.39 8.43
CA ILE A 102 16.47 13.10 9.72
C ILE A 102 17.27 12.31 10.77
N HIS A 103 17.18 10.98 10.76
CA HIS A 103 17.89 10.14 11.71
C HIS A 103 19.35 9.83 11.35
N HIS A 104 19.75 9.97 10.09
CA HIS A 104 21.07 9.58 9.58
C HIS A 104 22.05 10.74 9.29
N GLY A 105 21.79 11.95 9.80
CA GLY A 105 22.81 13.01 9.81
C GLY A 105 22.78 13.97 8.64
N SER A 106 21.61 14.26 8.08
CA SER A 106 21.42 15.42 7.19
C SER A 106 21.76 16.72 7.91
N SER A 107 22.15 17.75 7.19
CA SER A 107 22.38 19.08 7.75
C SER A 107 21.10 19.64 8.39
N SER A 108 21.24 20.54 9.34
CA SER A 108 20.12 21.19 10.04
C SER A 108 19.14 21.87 9.06
N ASP A 109 19.66 22.43 7.97
CA ASP A 109 18.86 23.16 6.99
C ASP A 109 18.05 22.20 6.10
N GLU A 110 18.63 21.06 5.72
CA GLU A 110 17.92 20.00 4.99
C GLU A 110 16.82 19.38 5.85
N GLN A 111 17.09 19.15 7.14
CA GLN A 111 16.09 18.66 8.09
C GLN A 111 14.94 19.68 8.24
N ALA A 112 15.24 20.97 8.37
CA ALA A 112 14.23 22.01 8.48
C ALA A 112 13.36 22.11 7.22
N ALA A 113 13.96 22.06 6.02
CA ALA A 113 13.24 22.08 4.76
C ALA A 113 12.33 20.86 4.59
N LEU A 114 12.79 19.66 4.95
CA LEU A 114 12.01 18.43 4.93
C LEU A 114 10.84 18.49 5.92
N MET A 115 11.09 18.95 7.15
CA MET A 115 10.05 19.12 8.17
C MET A 115 8.99 20.13 7.73
N GLN A 116 9.39 21.24 7.12
CA GLN A 116 8.46 22.24 6.58
C GLN A 116 7.60 21.68 5.44
N HIS A 117 8.19 20.90 4.54
CA HIS A 117 7.48 20.25 3.44
C HIS A 117 6.44 19.25 3.96
N TYR A 118 6.84 18.36 4.88
CA TYR A 118 5.97 17.30 5.41
C TYR A 118 5.03 17.75 6.54
N SER A 119 5.23 18.93 7.14
CA SER A 119 4.26 19.51 8.07
C SER A 119 3.10 20.23 7.36
N ASN A 120 3.14 20.38 6.04
CA ASN A 120 2.05 21.01 5.29
C ASN A 120 0.93 19.99 5.00
N PRO A 121 -0.27 20.11 5.61
CA PRO A 121 -1.36 19.13 5.41
C PRO A 121 -1.82 19.02 3.96
N ARG A 122 -1.68 20.09 3.16
CA ARG A 122 -2.07 20.06 1.74
C ARG A 122 -1.14 19.20 0.89
N HIS A 123 0.14 19.15 1.21
CA HIS A 123 1.08 18.24 0.54
C HIS A 123 0.80 16.79 0.91
N LEU A 124 0.61 16.51 2.20
CA LEU A 124 0.25 15.17 2.66
C LEU A 124 -1.05 14.68 2.02
N LEU A 125 -2.09 15.51 1.99
CA LEU A 125 -3.37 15.15 1.35
C LEU A 125 -3.23 14.90 -0.14
N ARG A 126 -2.44 15.67 -0.88
CA ARG A 126 -2.21 15.44 -2.31
C ARG A 126 -1.42 14.16 -2.57
N GLU A 127 -0.44 13.88 -1.76
CA GLU A 127 0.38 12.67 -1.92
C GLU A 127 -0.36 11.39 -1.49
N THR A 128 -1.30 11.49 -0.53
CA THR A 128 -2.12 10.36 -0.08
C THR A 128 -3.42 10.18 -0.87
N ALA A 129 -3.92 11.24 -1.51
CA ALA A 129 -5.21 11.22 -2.22
C ALA A 129 -5.20 10.48 -3.58
N VAL A 130 -4.06 10.00 -4.05
CA VAL A 130 -3.93 9.35 -5.37
C VAL A 130 -4.82 8.11 -5.51
N GLU A 131 -5.10 7.39 -4.41
CA GLU A 131 -6.01 6.24 -4.45
C GLU A 131 -7.50 6.60 -4.36
N ILE A 132 -7.85 7.70 -3.71
CA ILE A 132 -9.26 8.16 -3.65
C ILE A 132 -9.76 8.55 -5.05
N ALA A 133 -8.87 9.02 -5.92
CA ALA A 133 -9.20 9.32 -7.31
C ALA A 133 -9.55 8.04 -8.12
N GLY A 134 -8.97 6.89 -7.80
CA GLY A 134 -9.33 5.60 -8.40
C GLY A 134 -10.71 5.09 -7.97
N MET A 135 -11.24 5.55 -6.83
CA MET A 135 -12.60 5.25 -6.37
C MET A 135 -13.67 6.20 -6.93
N ALA A 136 -13.28 7.26 -7.63
CA ALA A 136 -14.23 8.25 -8.17
C ALA A 136 -15.12 7.69 -9.30
N HIS A 137 -14.86 6.50 -9.79
CA HIS A 137 -15.69 5.80 -10.80
C HIS A 137 -16.84 4.97 -10.18
N LEU A 138 -16.99 4.97 -8.85
CA LEU A 138 -18.03 4.25 -8.12
C LEU A 138 -19.23 5.13 -7.72
N ARG A 139 -19.55 6.15 -8.53
CA ARG A 139 -20.78 6.95 -8.39
C ARG A 139 -21.76 6.66 -9.51
#